data_df422ca3cf9a3bc4f572a0b2c52071b6
#
_entry.id   df422ca3cf9a3bc4f572a0b2c52071b6
#
_cell.length_a   1.000
_cell.length_b   1.000
_cell.length_c   1.000
_cell.angle_alpha   90.00
_cell.angle_beta   90.00
_cell.angle_gamma   90.00
#
_symmetry.space_group_name_H-M   'P 1'
#
loop_
_entity.id
_entity.type
_entity.pdbx_description
1 polymer ?
#
loop_
_entity_poly.entity_id
_entity_poly.type
_entity_poly.pdbx_seq_one_letter_code
_entity_poly.pdbx_strand_id
1 'polypeptide(L)'
;MDRRLLPFMLLGGGASANGFMYTLDICNVLPSGYLGTSLGSAPFLSLVFTAIVAVCYFVYFNYAQAQSHKKHTNEELLAMYTSSNKVMSDEELPGIGMSVLPFIVVFGIVVATSSWGTSTSILFSLTVGILLIMATQFKHIENIKASAKTGAGSGLNSMLTVAAVMGLSKVLSLSPAFQALQQAVLSMNMPVYLKAYFGTAVLTGLTGSAISGETIFLESFGQAFVDMGVNVQALHRIVTESALILNKLPNSSVAILTMSICGCSLKESYKHVILGTMIPAAAAGLVIALMATFGITF
;
A
#
# COMPACT_ATOMS: atom_id res chain seq x y z
N MET A 1 -13.85 -21.70 1.33
CA MET A 1 -13.80 -20.27 1.69
C MET A 1 -14.82 -19.52 0.86
N ASP A 2 -15.42 -18.46 1.37
CA ASP A 2 -16.38 -17.65 0.60
C ASP A 2 -15.64 -16.75 -0.40
N ARG A 3 -15.99 -16.85 -1.70
CA ARG A 3 -15.41 -16.04 -2.77
C ARG A 3 -15.54 -14.53 -2.52
N ARG A 4 -16.62 -14.11 -1.87
CA ARG A 4 -16.88 -12.70 -1.53
C ARG A 4 -15.84 -12.10 -0.57
N LEU A 5 -15.06 -12.95 0.13
CA LEU A 5 -13.95 -12.52 0.99
C LEU A 5 -12.62 -12.33 0.24
N LEU A 6 -12.49 -12.82 -1.01
CA LEU A 6 -11.24 -12.70 -1.77
C LEU A 6 -10.79 -11.25 -1.98
N PRO A 7 -11.67 -10.30 -2.39
CA PRO A 7 -11.25 -8.91 -2.54
C PRO A 7 -10.74 -8.30 -1.24
N PHE A 8 -11.37 -8.62 -0.11
CA PHE A 8 -10.88 -8.21 1.19
C PHE A 8 -9.50 -8.78 1.50
N MET A 9 -9.26 -10.07 1.21
CA MET A 9 -7.96 -10.71 1.47
C MET A 9 -6.84 -10.08 0.64
N LEU A 10 -7.07 -9.84 -0.65
CA LEU A 10 -6.08 -9.24 -1.55
C LEU A 10 -5.77 -7.79 -1.16
N LEU A 11 -6.81 -6.99 -0.91
CA LEU A 11 -6.65 -5.59 -0.53
C LEU A 11 -6.13 -5.42 0.91
N GLY A 12 -6.48 -6.33 1.80
CA GLY A 12 -6.02 -6.33 3.19
C GLY A 12 -4.57 -6.78 3.34
N GLY A 13 -4.18 -7.84 2.61
CA GLY A 13 -2.80 -8.29 2.58
C GLY A 13 -1.86 -7.21 2.04
N GLY A 14 -2.26 -6.53 0.95
CA GLY A 14 -1.52 -5.38 0.43
C GLY A 14 -1.37 -4.24 1.45
N ALA A 15 -2.45 -3.86 2.13
CA ALA A 15 -2.39 -2.79 3.12
C ALA A 15 -1.44 -3.11 4.28
N SER A 16 -1.44 -4.34 4.77
CA SER A 16 -0.54 -4.78 5.85
C SER A 16 0.92 -4.82 5.41
N ALA A 17 1.18 -5.18 4.15
CA ALA A 17 2.52 -5.26 3.60
C ALA A 17 3.09 -3.88 3.27
N ASN A 18 2.29 -3.00 2.68
CA ASN A 18 2.75 -1.67 2.23
C ASN A 18 3.11 -0.76 3.40
N GLY A 19 2.45 -0.92 4.54
CA GLY A 19 2.74 -0.18 5.77
C GLY A 19 3.99 -0.64 6.52
N PHE A 20 4.61 -1.75 6.11
CA PHE A 20 5.79 -2.25 6.82
C PHE A 20 7.06 -1.49 6.43
N MET A 21 7.91 -1.19 7.41
CA MET A 21 9.20 -0.55 7.18
C MET A 21 10.06 -1.34 6.18
N TYR A 22 10.88 -0.65 5.40
CA TYR A 22 11.75 -1.20 4.35
C TYR A 22 11.04 -1.85 3.17
N THR A 23 9.71 -1.70 3.04
CA THR A 23 9.02 -2.14 1.82
C THR A 23 9.42 -1.27 0.64
N LEU A 24 9.47 -1.91 -0.55
CA LEU A 24 9.73 -1.23 -1.82
C LEU A 24 8.44 -0.71 -2.48
N ASP A 25 7.38 -0.57 -1.71
CA ASP A 25 6.14 0.05 -2.19
C ASP A 25 6.37 1.52 -2.53
N ILE A 26 5.77 1.97 -3.62
CA ILE A 26 5.92 3.35 -4.09
C ILE A 26 5.51 4.35 -3.01
N CYS A 27 4.47 4.06 -2.24
CA CYS A 27 4.02 4.92 -1.14
C CYS A 27 5.02 4.99 0.02
N ASN A 28 5.91 4.00 0.20
CA ASN A 28 7.02 4.10 1.14
C ASN A 28 8.26 4.76 0.54
N VAL A 29 8.40 4.74 -0.79
CA VAL A 29 9.53 5.36 -1.51
C VAL A 29 9.33 6.86 -1.71
N LEU A 30 8.12 7.29 -2.06
CA LEU A 30 7.81 8.69 -2.35
C LEU A 30 8.19 9.64 -1.22
N PRO A 31 7.78 9.44 0.05
CA PRO A 31 8.14 10.35 1.13
C PRO A 31 9.65 10.44 1.36
N SER A 32 10.41 9.36 1.08
CA SER A 32 11.86 9.40 1.23
C SER A 32 12.52 10.42 0.29
N GLY A 33 11.99 10.57 -0.93
CA GLY A 33 12.45 11.55 -1.90
C GLY A 33 12.09 13.00 -1.53
N TYR A 34 10.90 13.23 -0.98
CA TYR A 34 10.42 14.57 -0.61
C TYR A 34 10.95 15.05 0.75
N LEU A 35 11.08 14.15 1.71
CA LEU A 35 11.42 14.47 3.11
C LEU A 35 12.89 14.15 3.45
N GLY A 36 13.65 13.58 2.52
CA GLY A 36 15.05 13.18 2.75
C GLY A 36 15.20 12.06 3.79
N THR A 37 14.22 11.20 3.91
CA THR A 37 14.15 10.12 4.91
C THR A 37 14.53 8.77 4.32
N SER A 38 14.64 7.74 5.14
CA SER A 38 14.89 6.36 4.70
C SER A 38 13.60 5.54 4.64
N LEU A 39 13.63 4.40 3.93
CA LEU A 39 12.52 3.44 3.91
C LEU A 39 12.18 2.88 5.29
N GLY A 40 13.15 2.87 6.22
CA GLY A 40 12.98 2.41 7.60
C GLY A 40 12.54 3.50 8.57
N SER A 41 12.08 4.65 8.10
CA SER A 41 11.66 5.77 8.95
C SER A 41 10.60 5.39 9.97
N ALA A 42 10.75 5.85 11.21
CA ALA A 42 9.87 5.59 12.34
C ALA A 42 9.46 4.10 12.45
N PRO A 43 10.43 3.19 12.69
CA PRO A 43 10.17 1.75 12.66
C PRO A 43 9.17 1.29 13.72
N PHE A 44 9.13 1.93 14.87
CA PHE A 44 8.18 1.60 15.93
C PHE A 44 6.75 1.94 15.54
N LEU A 45 6.52 3.12 14.93
CA LEU A 45 5.20 3.49 14.43
C LEU A 45 4.73 2.53 13.33
N SER A 46 5.64 2.12 12.44
CA SER A 46 5.37 1.11 11.41
C SER A 46 4.93 -0.24 12.01
N LEU A 47 5.67 -0.72 13.02
CA LEU A 47 5.34 -1.97 13.71
C LEU A 47 3.98 -1.90 14.39
N VAL A 48 3.68 -0.79 15.07
CA VAL A 48 2.37 -0.59 15.74
C VAL A 48 1.25 -0.60 14.71
N PHE A 49 1.38 0.16 13.63
CA PHE A 49 0.39 0.18 12.55
C PHE A 49 0.15 -1.23 12.00
N THR A 50 1.23 -1.90 11.58
CA THR A 50 1.14 -3.24 10.98
C THR A 50 0.55 -4.26 11.95
N ALA A 51 0.92 -4.22 13.23
CA ALA A 51 0.38 -5.12 14.24
C ALA A 51 -1.14 -4.92 14.42
N ILE A 52 -1.61 -3.68 14.53
CA ILE A 52 -3.04 -3.39 14.67
C ILE A 52 -3.80 -3.87 13.44
N VAL A 53 -3.33 -3.53 12.23
CA VAL A 53 -3.97 -3.93 10.98
C VAL A 53 -3.99 -5.44 10.83
N ALA A 54 -2.88 -6.14 11.12
CA ALA A 54 -2.79 -7.60 11.04
C ALA A 54 -3.75 -8.29 12.02
N VAL A 55 -3.78 -7.87 13.28
CA VAL A 55 -4.69 -8.42 14.29
C VAL A 55 -6.16 -8.22 13.86
N CYS A 56 -6.52 -7.01 13.49
CA CYS A 56 -7.88 -6.72 13.04
C CYS A 56 -8.26 -7.51 11.78
N TYR A 57 -7.31 -7.66 10.85
CA TYR A 57 -7.49 -8.47 9.65
C TYR A 57 -7.79 -9.92 9.97
N PHE A 58 -6.96 -10.57 10.82
CA PHE A 58 -7.17 -11.98 11.20
C PHE A 58 -8.45 -12.18 12.00
N VAL A 59 -8.76 -11.28 12.93
CA VAL A 59 -10.01 -11.34 13.71
C VAL A 59 -11.22 -11.22 12.78
N TYR A 60 -11.21 -10.22 11.89
CA TYR A 60 -12.31 -10.02 10.96
C TYR A 60 -12.43 -11.16 9.94
N PHE A 61 -11.32 -11.69 9.42
CA PHE A 61 -11.31 -12.82 8.50
C PHE A 61 -11.97 -14.05 9.14
N ASN A 62 -11.55 -14.45 10.34
CA ASN A 62 -12.13 -15.58 11.04
C ASN A 62 -13.63 -15.39 11.33
N TYR A 63 -14.01 -14.18 11.76
CA TYR A 63 -15.41 -13.85 11.98
C TYR A 63 -16.24 -13.94 10.69
N ALA A 64 -15.78 -13.33 9.60
CA ALA A 64 -16.50 -13.32 8.33
C ALA A 64 -16.60 -14.74 7.73
N GLN A 65 -15.53 -15.53 7.83
CA GLN A 65 -15.54 -16.92 7.37
C GLN A 65 -16.49 -17.79 8.19
N ALA A 66 -16.51 -17.65 9.51
CA ALA A 66 -17.45 -18.37 10.39
C ALA A 66 -18.90 -18.01 10.07
N GLN A 67 -19.18 -16.75 9.78
CA GLN A 67 -20.51 -16.30 9.36
C GLN A 67 -20.91 -16.87 7.99
N SER A 68 -19.98 -16.98 7.07
CA SER A 68 -20.22 -17.54 5.74
C SER A 68 -20.56 -19.05 5.84
N HIS A 69 -19.81 -19.80 6.63
CA HIS A 69 -20.08 -21.25 6.85
C HIS A 69 -21.41 -21.53 7.57
N LYS A 70 -21.94 -20.56 8.32
CA LYS A 70 -23.29 -20.69 8.90
C LYS A 70 -24.40 -20.50 7.88
N LYS A 71 -24.13 -19.80 6.78
CA LYS A 71 -25.14 -19.43 5.77
C LYS A 71 -25.09 -20.26 4.52
N HIS A 72 -23.96 -20.88 4.22
CA HIS A 72 -23.72 -21.63 2.98
C HIS A 72 -23.09 -22.98 3.29
N THR A 73 -23.54 -24.01 2.58
CA THR A 73 -22.91 -25.34 2.62
C THR A 73 -21.55 -25.32 1.93
N ASN A 74 -20.68 -26.27 2.29
CA ASN A 74 -19.34 -26.38 1.66
C ASN A 74 -19.43 -26.58 0.13
N GLU A 75 -20.44 -27.28 -0.35
CA GLU A 75 -20.69 -27.51 -1.79
C GLU A 75 -21.06 -26.22 -2.51
N GLU A 76 -21.92 -25.36 -1.91
CA GLU A 76 -22.25 -24.03 -2.46
C GLU A 76 -21.03 -23.13 -2.51
N LEU A 77 -20.21 -23.14 -1.46
CA LEU A 77 -18.97 -22.36 -1.42
C LEU A 77 -17.95 -22.82 -2.48
N LEU A 78 -17.88 -24.14 -2.73
CA LEU A 78 -17.02 -24.72 -3.75
C LEU A 78 -17.52 -24.37 -5.17
N ALA A 79 -18.83 -24.43 -5.40
CA ALA A 79 -19.44 -24.09 -6.68
C ALA A 79 -19.17 -22.64 -7.11
N MET A 80 -18.93 -21.72 -6.16
CA MET A 80 -18.54 -20.33 -6.47
C MET A 80 -17.15 -20.23 -7.12
N TYR A 81 -16.28 -21.23 -6.99
CA TYR A 81 -14.92 -21.22 -7.54
C TYR A 81 -14.78 -21.88 -8.90
N THR A 82 -15.70 -22.77 -9.26
CA THR A 82 -15.56 -23.66 -10.42
C THR A 82 -15.72 -22.99 -11.78
N SER A 83 -15.95 -21.69 -11.84
CA SER A 83 -16.30 -21.04 -13.13
C SER A 83 -15.18 -20.29 -13.86
N SER A 84 -13.96 -20.13 -13.33
CA SER A 84 -13.08 -19.13 -13.97
C SER A 84 -11.58 -19.40 -14.06
N ASN A 85 -10.96 -20.33 -13.36
CA ASN A 85 -9.49 -20.46 -13.39
C ASN A 85 -9.04 -21.90 -13.68
N LYS A 86 -8.12 -22.02 -14.66
CA LYS A 86 -7.30 -23.21 -14.88
C LYS A 86 -6.47 -23.42 -13.59
N VAL A 87 -6.85 -24.42 -12.81
CA VAL A 87 -6.07 -24.83 -11.64
C VAL A 87 -4.82 -25.51 -12.18
N MET A 88 -3.66 -24.91 -11.97
CA MET A 88 -2.37 -25.56 -12.26
C MET A 88 -2.18 -26.72 -11.29
N SER A 89 -1.60 -27.82 -11.72
CA SER A 89 -1.24 -28.93 -10.83
C SER A 89 -0.12 -28.55 -9.90
N ASP A 90 -0.09 -29.10 -8.69
CA ASP A 90 0.97 -28.84 -7.70
C ASP A 90 2.37 -29.17 -8.24
N GLU A 91 2.47 -30.07 -9.20
CA GLU A 91 3.72 -30.47 -9.86
C GLU A 91 4.28 -29.38 -10.81
N GLU A 92 3.44 -28.49 -11.31
CA GLU A 92 3.81 -27.37 -12.20
C GLU A 92 4.25 -26.12 -11.41
N LEU A 93 4.05 -26.11 -10.09
CA LEU A 93 4.36 -24.96 -9.25
C LEU A 93 5.78 -25.08 -8.65
N PRO A 94 6.54 -23.98 -8.56
CA PRO A 94 7.80 -23.97 -7.84
C PRO A 94 7.55 -24.22 -6.33
N GLY A 95 8.45 -24.93 -5.68
CA GLY A 95 8.35 -25.18 -4.24
C GLY A 95 8.29 -23.87 -3.43
N ILE A 96 7.55 -23.89 -2.32
CA ILE A 96 7.31 -22.71 -1.47
C ILE A 96 8.61 -21.99 -1.08
N GLY A 97 9.66 -22.74 -0.70
CA GLY A 97 10.97 -22.19 -0.35
C GLY A 97 11.62 -21.39 -1.49
N MET A 98 11.56 -21.93 -2.71
CA MET A 98 12.07 -21.27 -3.92
C MET A 98 11.26 -20.01 -4.29
N SER A 99 9.97 -20.02 -4.01
CA SER A 99 9.10 -18.86 -4.28
C SER A 99 9.30 -17.72 -3.29
N VAL A 100 9.60 -18.03 -2.03
CA VAL A 100 9.78 -17.04 -0.96
C VAL A 100 11.22 -16.50 -0.90
N LEU A 101 12.20 -17.28 -1.31
CA LEU A 101 13.62 -16.93 -1.24
C LEU A 101 13.98 -15.57 -1.87
N PRO A 102 13.52 -15.21 -3.07
CA PRO A 102 13.81 -13.90 -3.68
C PRO A 102 13.33 -12.72 -2.82
N PHE A 103 12.16 -12.85 -2.19
CA PHE A 103 11.62 -11.79 -1.32
C PHE A 103 12.47 -11.61 -0.06
N ILE A 104 12.88 -12.70 0.58
CA ILE A 104 13.77 -12.65 1.77
C ILE A 104 15.10 -12.00 1.40
N VAL A 105 15.69 -12.38 0.26
CA VAL A 105 16.99 -11.85 -0.18
C VAL A 105 16.88 -10.37 -0.52
N VAL A 106 15.87 -9.95 -1.28
CA VAL A 106 15.65 -8.54 -1.62
C VAL A 106 15.45 -7.71 -0.35
N PHE A 107 14.59 -8.16 0.56
CA PHE A 107 14.36 -7.48 1.84
C PHE A 107 15.64 -7.37 2.68
N GLY A 108 16.39 -8.47 2.80
CA GLY A 108 17.68 -8.50 3.53
C GLY A 108 18.70 -7.52 2.94
N ILE A 109 18.78 -7.43 1.61
CA ILE A 109 19.69 -6.48 0.94
C ILE A 109 19.24 -5.03 1.20
N VAL A 110 17.94 -4.71 1.11
CA VAL A 110 17.44 -3.36 1.40
C VAL A 110 17.81 -2.92 2.81
N VAL A 111 17.62 -3.80 3.80
CA VAL A 111 18.00 -3.52 5.19
C VAL A 111 19.52 -3.33 5.31
N ALA A 112 20.31 -4.23 4.73
CA ALA A 112 21.79 -4.18 4.81
C ALA A 112 22.39 -2.96 4.09
N THR A 113 21.77 -2.51 3.01
CA THR A 113 22.27 -1.37 2.19
C THR A 113 21.53 -0.06 2.47
N SER A 114 20.74 0.00 3.53
CA SER A 114 19.95 1.19 3.90
C SER A 114 20.80 2.48 4.05
N SER A 115 22.09 2.36 4.38
CA SER A 115 23.06 3.45 4.45
C SER A 115 23.56 3.96 3.10
N TRP A 116 23.34 3.24 1.99
CA TRP A 116 23.83 3.64 0.65
C TRP A 116 22.95 4.69 -0.05
N GLY A 117 21.87 5.08 0.60
CA GLY A 117 20.83 5.93 0.04
C GLY A 117 19.73 5.11 -0.62
N THR A 118 18.49 5.63 -0.50
CA THR A 118 17.26 4.91 -0.89
C THR A 118 17.27 4.39 -2.32
N SER A 119 17.61 5.23 -3.30
CA SER A 119 17.58 4.84 -4.73
C SER A 119 18.61 3.77 -5.05
N THR A 120 19.82 3.87 -4.52
CA THR A 120 20.90 2.89 -4.75
C THR A 120 20.55 1.55 -4.14
N SER A 121 20.05 1.54 -2.91
CA SER A 121 19.60 0.33 -2.21
C SER A 121 18.49 -0.39 -2.98
N ILE A 122 17.48 0.34 -3.48
CA ILE A 122 16.38 -0.22 -4.26
C ILE A 122 16.89 -0.83 -5.56
N LEU A 123 17.67 -0.09 -6.35
CA LEU A 123 18.17 -0.59 -7.64
C LEU A 123 19.03 -1.83 -7.47
N PHE A 124 19.91 -1.84 -6.47
CA PHE A 124 20.78 -2.98 -6.21
C PHE A 124 19.97 -4.21 -5.75
N SER A 125 19.08 -4.05 -4.80
CA SER A 125 18.28 -5.16 -4.26
C SER A 125 17.35 -5.78 -5.31
N LEU A 126 16.68 -4.96 -6.12
CA LEU A 126 15.81 -5.45 -7.20
C LEU A 126 16.61 -6.14 -8.30
N THR A 127 17.80 -5.62 -8.66
CA THR A 127 18.67 -6.27 -9.65
C THR A 127 19.09 -7.65 -9.18
N VAL A 128 19.53 -7.77 -7.92
CA VAL A 128 19.89 -9.09 -7.35
C VAL A 128 18.67 -10.00 -7.29
N GLY A 129 17.49 -9.48 -6.92
CA GLY A 129 16.24 -10.24 -6.91
C GLY A 129 15.87 -10.81 -8.28
N ILE A 130 15.97 -9.99 -9.33
CA ILE A 130 15.71 -10.43 -10.71
C ILE A 130 16.70 -11.53 -11.13
N LEU A 131 18.01 -11.33 -10.88
CA LEU A 131 19.03 -12.33 -11.21
C LEU A 131 18.79 -13.63 -10.44
N LEU A 132 18.39 -13.55 -9.17
CA LEU A 132 18.07 -14.72 -8.36
C LEU A 132 16.87 -15.49 -8.91
N ILE A 133 15.78 -14.81 -9.27
CA ILE A 133 14.61 -15.42 -9.91
C ILE A 133 15.02 -16.09 -11.23
N MET A 134 15.80 -15.42 -12.06
CA MET A 134 16.29 -15.99 -13.31
C MET A 134 17.15 -17.24 -13.07
N ALA A 135 17.99 -17.25 -12.03
CA ALA A 135 18.84 -18.39 -11.72
C ALA A 135 18.08 -19.60 -11.13
N THR A 136 17.08 -19.32 -10.27
CA THR A 136 16.40 -20.37 -9.51
C THR A 136 15.11 -20.87 -10.15
N GLN A 137 14.40 -20.01 -10.90
CA GLN A 137 13.06 -20.30 -11.44
C GLN A 137 13.03 -20.27 -12.98
N PHE A 138 14.17 -20.32 -13.63
CA PHE A 138 14.27 -20.27 -15.10
C PHE A 138 13.33 -21.26 -15.81
N LYS A 139 13.18 -22.46 -15.27
CA LYS A 139 12.34 -23.53 -15.84
C LYS A 139 10.83 -23.23 -15.78
N HIS A 140 10.40 -22.36 -14.85
CA HIS A 140 9.00 -21.98 -14.64
C HIS A 140 8.62 -20.70 -15.41
N ILE A 141 9.58 -20.05 -16.07
CA ILE A 141 9.35 -18.85 -16.86
C ILE A 141 9.15 -19.28 -18.31
N GLU A 142 7.92 -19.30 -18.80
CA GLU A 142 7.60 -19.69 -20.16
C GLU A 142 8.29 -18.83 -21.22
N ASN A 143 8.36 -17.51 -21.00
CA ASN A 143 8.97 -16.57 -21.94
C ASN A 143 9.58 -15.36 -21.23
N ILE A 144 10.87 -15.39 -20.99
CA ILE A 144 11.63 -14.33 -20.33
C ILE A 144 11.49 -12.99 -21.07
N LYS A 145 11.55 -13.00 -22.41
CA LYS A 145 11.46 -11.78 -23.22
C LYS A 145 10.07 -11.13 -23.10
N ALA A 146 9.01 -11.93 -23.09
CA ALA A 146 7.65 -11.45 -22.88
C ALA A 146 7.46 -10.91 -21.46
N SER A 147 7.94 -11.60 -20.44
CA SER A 147 7.90 -11.17 -19.04
C SER A 147 8.67 -9.87 -18.83
N ALA A 148 9.88 -9.75 -19.38
CA ALA A 148 10.67 -8.53 -19.32
C ALA A 148 9.97 -7.35 -20.01
N LYS A 149 9.38 -7.57 -21.20
CA LYS A 149 8.60 -6.54 -21.92
C LYS A 149 7.40 -6.06 -21.12
N THR A 150 6.66 -6.99 -20.53
CA THR A 150 5.50 -6.66 -19.68
C THR A 150 5.92 -5.90 -18.43
N GLY A 151 6.98 -6.33 -17.75
CA GLY A 151 7.54 -5.66 -16.59
C GLY A 151 8.02 -4.23 -16.91
N ALA A 152 8.76 -4.05 -18.00
CA ALA A 152 9.19 -2.73 -18.47
C ALA A 152 8.00 -1.83 -18.82
N GLY A 153 6.97 -2.36 -19.47
CA GLY A 153 5.74 -1.63 -19.77
C GLY A 153 4.98 -1.18 -18.51
N SER A 154 4.90 -2.05 -17.50
CA SER A 154 4.29 -1.71 -16.21
C SER A 154 5.10 -0.65 -15.46
N GLY A 155 6.43 -0.75 -15.48
CA GLY A 155 7.32 0.27 -14.90
C GLY A 155 7.13 1.63 -15.58
N LEU A 156 7.10 1.68 -16.91
CA LEU A 156 6.86 2.90 -17.67
C LEU A 156 5.50 3.52 -17.34
N ASN A 157 4.45 2.72 -17.27
CA ASN A 157 3.12 3.19 -16.87
C ASN A 157 3.11 3.80 -15.47
N SER A 158 3.80 3.17 -14.52
CA SER A 158 3.93 3.71 -13.15
C SER A 158 4.65 5.05 -13.14
N MET A 159 5.77 5.17 -13.88
CA MET A 159 6.52 6.43 -14.01
C MET A 159 5.66 7.54 -14.64
N LEU A 160 4.94 7.23 -15.73
CA LEU A 160 4.06 8.21 -16.40
C LEU A 160 2.92 8.65 -15.49
N THR A 161 2.36 7.73 -14.69
CA THR A 161 1.30 8.05 -13.72
C THR A 161 1.82 9.04 -12.67
N VAL A 162 2.96 8.73 -12.04
CA VAL A 162 3.57 9.63 -11.04
C VAL A 162 3.90 10.99 -11.66
N ALA A 163 4.54 11.02 -12.83
CA ALA A 163 4.88 12.26 -13.51
C ALA A 163 3.65 13.12 -13.87
N ALA A 164 2.57 12.49 -14.36
CA ALA A 164 1.33 13.17 -14.65
C ALA A 164 0.68 13.77 -13.40
N VAL A 165 0.69 13.03 -12.29
CA VAL A 165 0.14 13.50 -11.01
C VAL A 165 0.99 14.63 -10.43
N MET A 166 2.32 14.56 -10.52
CA MET A 166 3.21 15.66 -10.11
C MET A 166 2.94 16.92 -10.94
N GLY A 167 2.77 16.76 -12.26
CA GLY A 167 2.40 17.89 -13.14
C GLY A 167 1.05 18.50 -12.75
N LEU A 168 0.03 17.67 -12.50
CA LEU A 168 -1.28 18.12 -12.05
C LEU A 168 -1.19 18.83 -10.69
N SER A 169 -0.43 18.29 -9.74
CA SER A 169 -0.23 18.89 -8.41
C SER A 169 0.37 20.30 -8.53
N LYS A 170 1.33 20.46 -9.44
CA LYS A 170 1.96 21.75 -9.69
C LYS A 170 0.98 22.78 -10.26
N VAL A 171 0.12 22.36 -11.19
CA VAL A 171 -0.94 23.24 -11.73
C VAL A 171 -1.96 23.58 -10.66
N LEU A 172 -2.39 22.60 -9.87
CA LEU A 172 -3.33 22.80 -8.76
C LEU A 172 -2.78 23.79 -7.72
N SER A 173 -1.50 23.71 -7.38
CA SER A 173 -0.87 24.60 -6.40
C SER A 173 -0.88 26.08 -6.82
N LEU A 174 -1.05 26.37 -8.10
CA LEU A 174 -1.20 27.73 -8.63
C LEU A 174 -2.66 28.23 -8.54
N SER A 175 -3.63 27.36 -8.29
CA SER A 175 -5.03 27.72 -8.19
C SER A 175 -5.31 28.45 -6.88
N PRO A 176 -5.97 29.63 -6.88
CA PRO A 176 -6.37 30.31 -5.66
C PRO A 176 -7.27 29.45 -4.74
N ALA A 177 -8.14 28.64 -5.32
CA ALA A 177 -9.01 27.74 -4.55
C ALA A 177 -8.21 26.67 -3.81
N PHE A 178 -7.16 26.12 -4.44
CA PHE A 178 -6.28 25.15 -3.81
C PHE A 178 -5.41 25.78 -2.71
N GLN A 179 -4.90 26.99 -2.95
CA GLN A 179 -4.16 27.75 -1.94
C GLN A 179 -5.04 28.08 -0.71
N ALA A 180 -6.32 28.42 -0.93
CA ALA A 180 -7.26 28.62 0.16
C ALA A 180 -7.51 27.31 0.94
N LEU A 181 -7.63 26.17 0.24
CA LEU A 181 -7.73 24.86 0.88
C LEU A 181 -6.47 24.53 1.70
N GLN A 182 -5.30 24.82 1.14
CA GLN A 182 -4.02 24.60 1.80
C GLN A 182 -3.92 25.42 3.10
N GLN A 183 -4.26 26.71 3.02
CA GLN A 183 -4.30 27.58 4.19
C GLN A 183 -5.32 27.09 5.23
N ALA A 184 -6.50 26.66 4.80
CA ALA A 184 -7.52 26.11 5.70
C ALA A 184 -7.00 24.87 6.46
N VAL A 185 -6.35 23.93 5.77
CA VAL A 185 -5.77 22.73 6.40
C VAL A 185 -4.66 23.12 7.39
N LEU A 186 -3.75 24.02 7.00
CA LEU A 186 -2.63 24.42 7.86
C LEU A 186 -3.10 25.21 9.09
N SER A 187 -4.18 26.01 8.96
CA SER A 187 -4.75 26.82 10.05
C SER A 187 -5.69 26.06 10.99
N MET A 188 -6.03 24.80 10.68
CA MET A 188 -6.86 23.98 11.57
C MET A 188 -6.27 23.92 12.98
N ASN A 189 -7.09 24.13 13.99
CA ASN A 189 -6.66 24.00 15.38
C ASN A 189 -6.66 22.55 15.83
N MET A 190 -5.69 21.78 15.28
CA MET A 190 -5.45 20.37 15.64
C MET A 190 -3.95 20.06 15.59
N PRO A 191 -3.51 18.99 16.27
CA PRO A 191 -2.12 18.55 16.24
C PRO A 191 -1.60 18.30 14.81
N VAL A 192 -0.34 18.65 14.57
CA VAL A 192 0.27 18.65 13.23
C VAL A 192 0.20 17.28 12.56
N TYR A 193 0.48 16.21 13.29
CA TYR A 193 0.42 14.84 12.75
C TYR A 193 -1.00 14.40 12.40
N LEU A 194 -2.01 14.89 13.10
CA LEU A 194 -3.41 14.66 12.73
C LEU A 194 -3.79 15.40 11.44
N LYS A 195 -3.25 16.62 11.22
CA LYS A 195 -3.43 17.32 9.93
C LYS A 195 -2.85 16.51 8.78
N ALA A 196 -1.65 15.95 8.95
CA ALA A 196 -1.02 15.10 7.95
C ALA A 196 -1.85 13.84 7.68
N TYR A 197 -2.31 13.18 8.74
CA TYR A 197 -3.15 11.99 8.67
C TYR A 197 -4.44 12.24 7.88
N PHE A 198 -5.24 13.22 8.28
CA PHE A 198 -6.51 13.51 7.60
C PHE A 198 -6.29 14.09 6.21
N GLY A 199 -5.31 14.99 6.04
CA GLY A 199 -5.00 15.61 4.76
C GLY A 199 -4.62 14.57 3.69
N THR A 200 -3.73 13.65 4.01
CA THR A 200 -3.31 12.58 3.10
C THR A 200 -4.47 11.63 2.81
N ALA A 201 -5.21 11.17 3.83
CA ALA A 201 -6.33 10.27 3.64
C ALA A 201 -7.42 10.87 2.74
N VAL A 202 -7.79 12.13 2.96
CA VAL A 202 -8.80 12.82 2.13
C VAL A 202 -8.33 12.95 0.68
N LEU A 203 -7.10 13.41 0.44
CA LEU A 203 -6.56 13.53 -0.92
C LEU A 203 -6.50 12.17 -1.64
N THR A 204 -6.14 11.12 -0.93
CA THR A 204 -6.17 9.75 -1.45
C THR A 204 -7.58 9.30 -1.80
N GLY A 205 -8.56 9.60 -0.94
CA GLY A 205 -9.96 9.30 -1.20
C GLY A 205 -10.52 10.03 -2.42
N LEU A 206 -10.20 11.31 -2.57
CA LEU A 206 -10.61 12.13 -3.71
C LEU A 206 -10.03 11.63 -5.03
N THR A 207 -8.75 11.23 -5.03
CA THR A 207 -8.06 10.75 -6.24
C THR A 207 -8.35 9.28 -6.53
N GLY A 208 -8.80 8.51 -5.55
CA GLY A 208 -8.96 7.05 -5.64
C GLY A 208 -7.63 6.29 -5.79
N SER A 209 -6.51 6.91 -5.46
CA SER A 209 -5.16 6.35 -5.61
C SER A 209 -4.26 6.78 -4.47
N ALA A 210 -3.62 5.84 -3.80
CA ALA A 210 -2.64 6.12 -2.75
C ALA A 210 -1.50 6.98 -3.28
N ILE A 211 -0.90 6.57 -4.40
CA ILE A 211 0.23 7.27 -5.03
C ILE A 211 -0.15 8.72 -5.35
N SER A 212 -1.32 8.93 -5.97
CA SER A 212 -1.76 10.27 -6.37
C SER A 212 -2.04 11.17 -5.17
N GLY A 213 -2.80 10.68 -4.19
CA GLY A 213 -3.14 11.46 -3.00
C GLY A 213 -1.91 11.81 -2.16
N GLU A 214 -1.02 10.86 -1.99
CA GLU A 214 0.25 11.05 -1.30
C GLU A 214 1.18 12.04 -2.01
N THR A 215 1.31 11.92 -3.34
CA THR A 215 2.11 12.85 -4.14
C THR A 215 1.57 14.27 -4.02
N ILE A 216 0.23 14.45 -4.14
CA ILE A 216 -0.39 15.77 -3.98
C ILE A 216 -0.14 16.32 -2.58
N PHE A 217 -0.24 15.49 -1.54
CA PHE A 217 0.04 15.93 -0.18
C PHE A 217 1.49 16.37 -0.01
N LEU A 218 2.45 15.56 -0.43
CA LEU A 218 3.88 15.87 -0.28
C LEU A 218 4.29 17.10 -1.08
N GLU A 219 3.84 17.23 -2.32
CA GLU A 219 4.10 18.40 -3.17
C GLU A 219 3.52 19.69 -2.61
N SER A 220 2.32 19.64 -2.05
CA SER A 220 1.58 20.82 -1.64
C SER A 220 1.81 21.23 -0.20
N PHE A 221 2.05 20.26 0.68
CA PHE A 221 2.13 20.49 2.11
C PHE A 221 3.45 20.06 2.74
N GLY A 222 4.22 19.16 2.10
CA GLY A 222 5.39 18.54 2.68
C GLY A 222 6.36 19.55 3.29
N GLN A 223 6.74 20.58 2.52
CA GLN A 223 7.67 21.62 3.00
C GLN A 223 7.08 22.42 4.18
N ALA A 224 5.79 22.78 4.13
CA ALA A 224 5.16 23.53 5.22
C ALA A 224 5.17 22.73 6.55
N PHE A 225 5.01 21.40 6.48
CA PHE A 225 5.12 20.53 7.66
C PHE A 225 6.55 20.45 8.18
N VAL A 226 7.54 20.38 7.29
CA VAL A 226 8.96 20.42 7.66
C VAL A 226 9.30 21.75 8.36
N ASP A 227 8.82 22.88 7.84
CA ASP A 227 9.03 24.21 8.39
C ASP A 227 8.37 24.38 9.79
N MET A 228 7.34 23.61 10.09
CA MET A 228 6.73 23.54 11.43
C MET A 228 7.59 22.78 12.45
N GLY A 229 8.76 22.24 12.05
CA GLY A 229 9.69 21.54 12.94
C GLY A 229 9.23 20.15 13.36
N VAL A 230 8.38 19.47 12.58
CA VAL A 230 7.95 18.09 12.86
C VAL A 230 9.12 17.10 12.67
N ASN A 231 9.06 15.98 13.38
CA ASN A 231 9.97 14.88 13.08
C ASN A 231 9.60 14.29 11.71
N VAL A 232 10.49 14.47 10.73
CA VAL A 232 10.27 14.06 9.33
C VAL A 232 10.12 12.55 9.17
N GLN A 233 10.72 11.75 10.06
CA GLN A 233 10.59 10.29 10.02
C GLN A 233 9.17 9.86 10.42
N ALA A 234 8.62 10.48 11.46
CA ALA A 234 7.23 10.25 11.87
C ALA A 234 6.26 10.77 10.80
N LEU A 235 6.53 11.96 10.21
CA LEU A 235 5.73 12.50 9.12
C LEU A 235 5.72 11.54 7.92
N HIS A 236 6.87 11.02 7.50
CA HIS A 236 7.00 10.01 6.45
C HIS A 236 6.02 8.85 6.73
N ARG A 237 6.11 8.25 7.91
CA ARG A 237 5.29 7.09 8.26
C ARG A 237 3.81 7.40 8.27
N ILE A 238 3.41 8.52 8.88
CA ILE A 238 2.01 8.93 8.95
C ILE A 238 1.44 9.16 7.54
N VAL A 239 2.18 9.82 6.66
CA VAL A 239 1.75 10.08 5.28
C VAL A 239 1.59 8.76 4.51
N THR A 240 2.58 7.87 4.55
CA THR A 240 2.53 6.56 3.92
C THR A 240 1.30 5.75 4.37
N GLU A 241 1.10 5.62 5.68
CA GLU A 241 0.01 4.80 6.20
C GLU A 241 -1.36 5.42 5.95
N SER A 242 -1.46 6.76 6.02
CA SER A 242 -2.72 7.48 5.75
C SER A 242 -3.15 7.36 4.30
N ALA A 243 -2.22 7.26 3.35
CA ALA A 243 -2.52 7.04 1.95
C ALA A 243 -3.20 5.68 1.69
N LEU A 244 -3.04 4.71 2.58
CA LEU A 244 -3.61 3.37 2.45
C LEU A 244 -5.05 3.25 2.99
N ILE A 245 -5.61 4.31 3.60
CA ILE A 245 -6.92 4.27 4.23
C ILE A 245 -8.03 4.31 3.18
N LEU A 246 -8.10 5.41 2.41
CA LEU A 246 -9.18 5.68 1.48
C LEU A 246 -8.83 5.34 0.01
N ASN A 247 -7.70 4.73 -0.25
CA ASN A 247 -7.30 4.27 -1.59
C ASN A 247 -8.11 3.06 -2.11
N LYS A 248 -9.06 2.57 -1.32
CA LYS A 248 -9.92 1.41 -1.63
C LYS A 248 -11.40 1.81 -1.78
N LEU A 249 -11.68 3.12 -1.90
CA LEU A 249 -13.03 3.60 -2.20
C LEU A 249 -13.51 3.08 -3.56
N PRO A 250 -14.84 3.08 -3.83
CA PRO A 250 -15.39 2.56 -5.08
C PRO A 250 -14.88 3.24 -6.36
N ASN A 251 -14.34 4.43 -6.26
CA ASN A 251 -13.68 5.17 -7.35
C ASN A 251 -12.22 4.73 -7.59
N SER A 252 -11.67 3.87 -6.74
CA SER A 252 -10.29 3.39 -6.88
C SER A 252 -10.16 2.33 -7.96
N SER A 253 -9.19 2.51 -8.86
CA SER A 253 -8.85 1.51 -9.88
C SER A 253 -8.41 0.18 -9.27
N VAL A 254 -7.70 0.21 -8.14
CA VAL A 254 -7.25 -1.01 -7.45
C VAL A 254 -8.44 -1.79 -6.89
N ALA A 255 -9.42 -1.11 -6.29
CA ALA A 255 -10.64 -1.76 -5.79
C ALA A 255 -11.45 -2.38 -6.93
N ILE A 256 -11.66 -1.63 -8.02
CA ILE A 256 -12.40 -2.10 -9.21
C ILE A 256 -11.71 -3.30 -9.85
N LEU A 257 -10.39 -3.22 -10.06
CA LEU A 257 -9.60 -4.30 -10.64
C LEU A 257 -9.64 -5.56 -9.78
N THR A 258 -9.46 -5.42 -8.46
CA THR A 258 -9.51 -6.54 -7.53
C THR A 258 -10.88 -7.22 -7.53
N MET A 259 -11.96 -6.45 -7.52
CA MET A 259 -13.32 -7.00 -7.65
C MET A 259 -13.50 -7.75 -8.96
N SER A 260 -13.01 -7.21 -10.07
CA SER A 260 -13.07 -7.85 -11.39
C SER A 260 -12.30 -9.17 -11.43
N ILE A 261 -11.06 -9.19 -10.93
CA ILE A 261 -10.24 -10.41 -10.88
C ILE A 261 -10.90 -11.49 -10.02
N CYS A 262 -11.46 -11.10 -8.87
CA CYS A 262 -12.20 -12.04 -8.02
C CYS A 262 -13.58 -12.44 -8.60
N GLY A 263 -14.03 -11.80 -9.66
CA GLY A 263 -15.36 -11.97 -10.24
C GLY A 263 -16.50 -11.65 -9.26
N CYS A 264 -16.27 -10.68 -8.36
CA CYS A 264 -17.22 -10.24 -7.35
C CYS A 264 -17.76 -8.85 -7.69
N SER A 265 -19.01 -8.59 -7.37
CA SER A 265 -19.56 -7.25 -7.45
C SER A 265 -19.26 -6.43 -6.20
N LEU A 266 -19.28 -5.10 -6.33
CA LEU A 266 -19.14 -4.19 -5.19
C LEU A 266 -20.21 -4.47 -4.11
N LYS A 267 -21.46 -4.76 -4.51
CA LYS A 267 -22.55 -5.03 -3.57
C LYS A 267 -22.30 -6.25 -2.70
N GLU A 268 -21.62 -7.27 -3.23
CA GLU A 268 -21.37 -8.53 -2.52
C GLU A 268 -20.18 -8.44 -1.57
N SER A 269 -19.10 -7.81 -2.00
CA SER A 269 -17.79 -7.90 -1.31
C SER A 269 -17.37 -6.61 -0.63
N TYR A 270 -17.88 -5.44 -1.04
CA TYR A 270 -17.32 -4.16 -0.62
C TYR A 270 -17.46 -3.90 0.89
N LYS A 271 -18.50 -4.40 1.54
CA LYS A 271 -18.65 -4.34 3.00
C LYS A 271 -17.47 -5.00 3.73
N HIS A 272 -16.94 -6.10 3.18
CA HIS A 272 -15.79 -6.81 3.77
C HIS A 272 -14.50 -6.01 3.58
N VAL A 273 -14.37 -5.28 2.48
CA VAL A 273 -13.25 -4.36 2.26
C VAL A 273 -13.30 -3.20 3.26
N ILE A 274 -14.47 -2.58 3.47
CA ILE A 274 -14.60 -1.49 4.46
C ILE A 274 -14.26 -2.00 5.86
N LEU A 275 -14.95 -3.03 6.32
CA LEU A 275 -14.84 -3.50 7.70
C LEU A 275 -13.50 -4.17 8.01
N GLY A 276 -12.94 -4.87 7.03
CA GLY A 276 -11.73 -5.66 7.23
C GLY A 276 -10.42 -4.95 6.85
N THR A 277 -10.48 -3.87 6.06
CA THR A 277 -9.26 -3.15 5.64
C THR A 277 -9.29 -1.67 5.94
N MET A 278 -10.34 -0.95 5.52
CA MET A 278 -10.37 0.51 5.62
C MET A 278 -10.50 0.98 7.07
N ILE A 279 -11.43 0.40 7.84
CA ILE A 279 -11.62 0.75 9.25
C ILE A 279 -10.39 0.40 10.11
N PRO A 280 -9.80 -0.81 10.00
CA PRO A 280 -8.56 -1.11 10.70
C PRO A 280 -7.40 -0.17 10.34
N ALA A 281 -7.19 0.13 9.05
CA ALA A 281 -6.16 1.06 8.63
C ALA A 281 -6.40 2.48 9.15
N ALA A 282 -7.66 2.95 9.15
CA ALA A 282 -8.01 4.26 9.72
C ALA A 282 -7.74 4.31 11.23
N ALA A 283 -8.15 3.28 11.96
CA ALA A 283 -7.90 3.20 13.40
C ALA A 283 -6.39 3.15 13.71
N ALA A 284 -5.63 2.30 13.01
CA ALA A 284 -4.19 2.18 13.19
C ALA A 284 -3.46 3.49 12.84
N GLY A 285 -3.81 4.12 11.71
CA GLY A 285 -3.26 5.41 11.30
C GLY A 285 -3.54 6.53 12.30
N LEU A 286 -4.75 6.56 12.88
CA LEU A 286 -5.10 7.50 13.94
C LEU A 286 -4.26 7.26 15.20
N VAL A 287 -4.05 5.99 15.59
CA VAL A 287 -3.23 5.64 16.75
C VAL A 287 -1.80 6.13 16.56
N ILE A 288 -1.15 5.86 15.42
CA ILE A 288 0.23 6.30 15.20
C ILE A 288 0.35 7.84 15.11
N ALA A 289 -0.65 8.53 14.53
CA ALA A 289 -0.67 9.98 14.50
C ALA A 289 -0.82 10.60 15.89
N LEU A 290 -1.62 10.00 16.77
CA LEU A 290 -1.71 10.38 18.17
C LEU A 290 -0.41 10.09 18.92
N MET A 291 0.19 8.91 18.73
CA MET A 291 1.48 8.56 19.35
C MET A 291 2.56 9.58 18.98
N ALA A 292 2.66 9.94 17.70
CA ALA A 292 3.60 10.96 17.26
C ALA A 292 3.29 12.34 17.88
N THR A 293 2.03 12.68 18.06
CA THR A 293 1.61 13.92 18.73
C THR A 293 2.07 13.96 20.20
N PHE A 294 2.11 12.82 20.88
CA PHE A 294 2.61 12.70 22.25
C PHE A 294 4.14 12.50 22.32
N GLY A 295 4.87 12.68 21.22
CA GLY A 295 6.32 12.64 21.17
C GLY A 295 6.94 11.27 20.90
N ILE A 296 6.12 10.23 20.60
CA ILE A 296 6.60 8.91 20.18
C ILE A 296 6.79 8.95 18.66
N THR A 297 8.01 9.24 18.21
CA THR A 297 8.31 9.53 16.79
C THR A 297 9.35 8.58 16.18
N PHE A 298 9.74 7.52 16.87
CA PHE A 298 10.76 6.55 16.45
C PHE A 298 10.18 5.23 15.92
#